data_6252a23869be3d175547fab521560613
#
_entry.id   6252a23869be3d175547fab521560613
#
_cell.length_a   1.000
_cell.length_b   1.000
_cell.length_c   1.000
_cell.angle_alpha   90.00
_cell.angle_beta   90.00
_cell.angle_gamma   90.00
#
_symmetry.space_group_name_H-M   'P 1'
#
loop_
_entity.id
_entity.type
_entity.pdbx_description
1 polymer ?
#
loop_
_entity_poly.entity_id
_entity_poly.type
_entity_poly.pdbx_seq_one_letter_code
_entity_poly.pdbx_strand_id
1 'polypeptide(L)' 'MKIVVNVSLKAGVLDSQGKAVHHALESLHFNNVSNVRVGKQIVFNLDESDEKKAMADVTRMCEDLLANTVIEDYAIELIK' A
#
# COMPACT_ATOMS: atom_id res chain seq x y z
N MET A 1 -1.96 16.55 10.77
CA MET A 1 -1.44 15.23 11.18
C MET A 1 -0.77 14.55 10.01
N LYS A 2 0.09 13.61 10.30
CA LYS A 2 0.78 12.82 9.26
C LYS A 2 -0.09 11.63 8.86
N ILE A 3 -0.24 11.43 7.56
CA ILE A 3 -1.03 10.34 7.00
C ILE A 3 -0.11 9.37 6.31
N VAL A 4 -0.30 8.08 6.56
CA VAL A 4 0.40 7.01 5.87
C VAL A 4 -0.65 6.11 5.24
N VAL A 5 -0.59 5.92 3.93
CA VAL A 5 -1.48 5.02 3.19
C VAL A 5 -0.63 3.91 2.60
N ASN A 6 -0.91 2.68 3.00
CA ASN A 6 -0.24 1.51 2.45
C ASN A 6 -1.18 0.84 1.45
N VAL A 7 -0.73 0.71 0.21
CA VAL A 7 -1.52 0.14 -0.89
C VAL A 7 -0.86 -1.13 -1.37
N SER A 8 -1.63 -2.20 -1.49
CA SER A 8 -1.13 -3.50 -1.93
C SER A 8 -2.15 -4.16 -2.86
N LEU A 9 -1.66 -5.05 -3.72
CA LEU A 9 -2.55 -5.82 -4.58
C LEU A 9 -3.37 -6.80 -3.75
N LYS A 10 -4.63 -7.00 -4.14
CA LYS A 10 -5.49 -8.00 -3.52
C LYS A 10 -4.91 -9.39 -3.72
N ALA A 11 -5.22 -10.29 -2.77
CA ALA A 11 -4.88 -11.70 -2.92
C ALA A 11 -5.48 -12.23 -4.24
N GLY A 12 -4.71 -13.04 -4.95
CA GLY A 12 -5.14 -13.59 -6.23
C GLY A 12 -4.86 -12.70 -7.45
N VAL A 13 -4.50 -11.44 -7.25
CA VAL A 13 -4.06 -10.58 -8.36
C VAL A 13 -2.59 -10.84 -8.63
N LEU A 14 -2.24 -11.05 -9.90
CA LEU A 14 -0.86 -11.29 -10.31
C LEU A 14 0.00 -10.07 -10.02
N ASP A 15 1.10 -10.29 -9.29
CA ASP A 15 2.08 -9.26 -8.97
C ASP A 15 3.36 -9.51 -9.77
N SER A 16 3.45 -8.87 -10.93
CA SER A 16 4.62 -9.02 -11.82
C SER A 16 5.89 -8.46 -11.18
N GLN A 17 5.78 -7.38 -10.39
CA GLN A 17 6.93 -6.80 -9.69
C GLN A 17 7.39 -7.73 -8.57
N GLY A 18 6.46 -8.30 -7.81
CA GLY A 18 6.78 -9.25 -6.76
C GLY A 18 7.48 -10.50 -7.32
N LYS A 19 7.02 -10.99 -8.45
CA LYS A 19 7.66 -12.13 -9.13
C LYS A 19 9.08 -11.79 -9.58
N ALA A 20 9.29 -10.60 -10.12
CA ALA A 20 10.62 -10.15 -10.55
C ALA A 20 11.57 -10.03 -9.36
N VAL A 21 11.11 -9.48 -8.24
CA VAL A 21 11.90 -9.39 -7.02
C VAL A 21 12.25 -10.79 -6.49
N HIS A 22 11.28 -11.69 -6.46
CA HIS A 22 11.49 -13.06 -6.01
C HIS A 22 12.57 -13.75 -6.87
N HIS A 23 12.45 -13.63 -8.18
CA HIS A 23 13.43 -14.22 -9.11
C HIS A 23 14.83 -13.66 -8.89
N ALA A 24 14.93 -12.34 -8.69
CA ALA A 24 16.21 -11.70 -8.43
C ALA A 24 16.84 -12.18 -7.12
N LEU A 25 16.03 -12.35 -6.07
CA LEU A 25 16.50 -12.88 -4.79
C LEU A 25 17.01 -14.31 -4.92
N GLU A 26 16.32 -15.15 -5.69
CA GLU A 26 16.78 -16.51 -5.96
C GLU A 26 18.11 -16.50 -6.72
N SER A 27 18.27 -15.59 -7.68
CA SER A 27 19.52 -15.43 -8.42
C SER A 27 20.70 -15.04 -7.52
N LEU A 28 20.40 -14.38 -6.40
CA LEU A 28 21.39 -14.01 -5.39
C LEU A 28 21.53 -15.09 -4.29
N HIS A 29 20.95 -16.27 -4.51
CA HIS A 29 21.00 -17.42 -3.61
C HIS A 29 20.20 -17.27 -2.31
N PHE A 30 19.20 -16.39 -2.28
CA PHE A 30 18.24 -16.30 -1.18
C PHE A 30 17.05 -17.22 -1.48
N ASN A 31 17.22 -18.52 -1.25
CA ASN A 31 16.26 -19.55 -1.68
C ASN A 31 15.17 -19.86 -0.64
N ASN A 32 15.19 -19.19 0.50
CA ASN A 32 14.21 -19.38 1.56
C ASN A 32 13.14 -18.28 1.59
N VAL A 33 13.00 -17.54 0.49
CA VAL A 33 12.02 -16.46 0.35
C VAL A 33 10.79 -16.99 -0.37
N SER A 34 9.62 -16.62 0.11
CA SER A 34 8.34 -16.99 -0.53
C SER A 34 7.33 -15.85 -0.41
N ASN A 35 6.31 -15.90 -1.25
CA ASN A 35 5.19 -14.96 -1.22
C ASN A 35 5.62 -13.48 -1.30
N VAL A 36 6.55 -13.18 -2.19
CA VAL A 36 7.02 -11.81 -2.38
C VAL A 36 5.92 -10.98 -3.04
N ARG A 37 5.57 -9.87 -2.40
CA ARG A 37 4.56 -8.93 -2.90
C ARG A 37 5.17 -7.54 -2.85
N VAL A 38 4.88 -6.73 -3.87
CA VAL A 38 5.33 -5.35 -3.94
C VAL A 38 4.12 -4.44 -3.77
N GLY A 39 4.22 -3.51 -2.85
CA GLY A 39 3.19 -2.51 -2.63
C GLY A 39 3.79 -1.12 -2.66
N LYS A 40 2.96 -0.12 -2.43
CA LYS A 40 3.42 1.26 -2.35
C LYS A 40 2.94 1.90 -1.06
N GLN A 41 3.66 2.92 -0.62
CA GLN A 41 3.30 3.70 0.55
C GLN A 41 3.25 5.17 0.17
N ILE A 42 2.16 5.83 0.52
CA ILE A 42 1.96 7.24 0.25
C ILE A 42 1.91 7.96 1.59
N VAL A 43 2.77 8.96 1.77
CA VAL A 43 2.90 9.68 3.03
C VAL A 43 2.71 11.18 2.76
N PHE A 44 1.85 11.80 3.54
CA PHE A 44 1.62 13.24 3.41
C PHE A 44 1.13 13.84 4.73
N ASN A 45 1.20 15.16 4.83
CA ASN A 45 0.64 15.87 5.96
C ASN A 45 -0.73 16.42 5.56
N LEU A 46 -1.70 16.24 6.44
CA LEU A 46 -3.05 16.75 6.26
C LEU A 46 -3.31 17.81 7.31
N ASP A 47 -3.74 18.98 6.88
CA ASP A 47 -4.11 20.06 7.78
C ASP A 47 -5.52 19.80 8.33
N GLU A 48 -5.59 18.91 9.28
CA GLU A 48 -6.83 18.51 9.96
C GLU A 48 -6.47 17.96 11.33
N SER A 49 -7.19 18.40 12.35
CA SER A 49 -6.98 17.94 13.73
C SER A 49 -8.03 16.92 14.18
N ASP A 50 -9.17 16.87 13.51
CA ASP A 50 -10.25 15.93 13.83
C ASP A 50 -9.98 14.58 13.16
N GLU A 51 -9.73 13.54 13.97
CA GLU A 51 -9.41 12.20 13.46
C GLU A 51 -10.52 11.61 12.60
N LYS A 52 -11.78 11.79 12.99
CA LYS A 52 -12.92 11.25 12.23
C LYS A 52 -13.00 11.89 10.86
N LYS A 53 -12.83 13.21 10.80
CA LYS A 53 -12.84 13.94 9.55
C LYS A 53 -11.63 13.58 8.69
N ALA A 54 -10.46 13.48 9.31
CA ALA A 54 -9.23 13.07 8.62
C ALA A 54 -9.41 11.67 7.99
N MET A 55 -9.94 10.72 8.75
CA MET A 55 -10.16 9.36 8.24
C MET A 55 -11.15 9.37 7.07
N ALA A 56 -12.23 10.13 7.18
CA ALA A 56 -13.22 10.22 6.09
C ALA A 56 -12.62 10.84 4.83
N ASP A 57 -11.84 11.91 4.98
CA ASP A 57 -11.20 12.58 3.84
C ASP A 57 -10.15 11.67 3.18
N VAL A 58 -9.32 11.01 3.97
CA VAL A 58 -8.28 10.13 3.42
C VAL A 58 -8.89 8.88 2.77
N THR A 59 -9.94 8.33 3.35
CA THR A 59 -10.68 7.21 2.73
C THR A 59 -11.18 7.63 1.34
N ARG A 60 -11.73 8.81 1.24
CA ARG A 60 -12.20 9.33 -0.04
C ARG A 60 -11.05 9.54 -1.03
N MET A 61 -9.91 10.03 -0.55
CA MET A 61 -8.70 10.15 -1.40
C MET A 61 -8.28 8.78 -1.95
N CYS A 62 -8.30 7.76 -1.10
CA CYS A 62 -7.95 6.40 -1.52
C CYS A 62 -8.92 5.87 -2.57
N GLU A 63 -10.23 6.03 -2.34
CA GLU A 63 -11.26 5.56 -3.28
C GLU A 63 -11.21 6.29 -4.61
N ASP A 64 -10.93 7.60 -4.60
CA ASP A 64 -10.98 8.42 -5.80
C ASP A 64 -9.66 8.45 -6.58
N LEU A 65 -8.52 8.22 -5.91
CA LEU A 65 -7.21 8.44 -6.53
C LEU A 65 -6.12 7.48 -6.10
N LEU A 66 -5.92 7.31 -4.78
CA LEU A 66 -4.68 6.70 -4.27
C LEU A 66 -4.58 5.20 -4.48
N ALA A 67 -5.70 4.52 -4.59
CA ALA A 67 -5.75 3.08 -4.81
C ALA A 67 -6.72 2.74 -5.94
N ASN A 68 -6.38 1.72 -6.72
CA ASN A 68 -7.31 1.14 -7.67
C ASN A 68 -8.06 0.01 -6.94
N THR A 69 -9.24 0.33 -6.42
CA THR A 69 -9.99 -0.56 -5.54
C THR A 69 -10.51 -1.84 -6.22
N VAL A 70 -10.42 -1.92 -7.54
CA VAL A 70 -10.74 -3.15 -8.28
C VAL A 70 -9.69 -4.22 -8.00
N ILE A 71 -8.41 -3.83 -7.92
CA ILE A 71 -7.30 -4.77 -7.79
C ILE A 71 -6.43 -4.54 -6.57
N GLU A 72 -6.65 -3.44 -5.82
CA GLU A 72 -5.82 -3.08 -4.67
C GLU A 72 -6.63 -2.94 -3.40
N ASP A 73 -5.99 -3.27 -2.28
CA ASP A 73 -6.46 -2.95 -0.94
C ASP A 73 -5.59 -1.83 -0.38
N TYR A 74 -6.11 -1.10 0.57
CA TYR A 74 -5.34 -0.04 1.24
C TYR A 74 -5.59 -0.05 2.74
N ALA A 75 -4.61 0.45 3.47
CA ALA A 75 -4.71 0.66 4.92
C ALA A 75 -4.24 2.07 5.23
N ILE A 76 -4.97 2.74 6.10
CA ILE A 76 -4.71 4.13 6.49
C ILE A 76 -4.20 4.17 7.92
N GLU A 77 -3.12 4.91 8.15
CA GLU A 77 -2.56 5.15 9.47
C GLU A 77 -2.51 6.66 9.71
N LEU A 78 -3.08 7.11 10.83
CA LEU A 78 -3.06 8.51 11.24
C LEU A 78 -2.02 8.66 12.36
N ILE A 79 -1.07 9.54 12.15
CA ILE A 79 0.00 9.82 13.13
C ILE A 79 -0.12 11.28 13.57
N LYS A 80 -0.40 11.47 14.84
CA LYS A 80 -0.54 12.81 15.43
C LYS A 80 0.82 13.48 15.68
#